data_351a6003f16695e7b853968a4391f12c
#
_entry.id   351a6003f16695e7b853968a4391f12c
#
_cell.length_a   1.000
_cell.length_b   1.000
_cell.length_c   1.000
_cell.angle_alpha   90.00
_cell.angle_beta   90.00
_cell.angle_gamma   90.00
#
_symmetry.space_group_name_H-M   'P 1'
#
loop_
_entity.id
_entity.type
_entity.pdbx_description
1 polymer ?
#
loop_
_entity_poly.entity_id
_entity_poly.type
_entity_poly.pdbx_seq_one_letter_code
_entity_poly.pdbx_strand_id
1 'polypeptide(L)'
;MYALVDCNSFFCSVEKVFHPGLEGKPVVVLSSNDGCIVALTPEAKAIGLHRGDPIFKVRDIVEGYRVAVFSTNMYLYAAMSKRVTNILRTSIQHVENYSIDESFCDLDGYEAHFDLVEMMREVAAKIKLWTDIPVSVGIAPSKTLAKMGSKFAKKYKGYQGVCMIDTDEKRRKALLLFDLSDVWGIGRQTLEKLNYYGIHTPLDFADKSESWVKSHLTKPGVQTWLELNGKPCIDTSEVMRKKTICTSRSFGEMVGNLDSLKSAVANFASSCANKLRGDDSGAKKVTVFLSSNRFREDLEQYGNAASQSLVTPTSDTMEITQAALRVLAKIYREGIQYKKAGVIVSDIEPLHPFQPDLFDPIQNRPERAKLMQALDAINHRYGLKTLRLAVEGEEKQAWKVKCEHRSPNYLTDINGLMVVGDSF
;
A
#
# COMPACT_ATOMS: atom_id res chain seq x y z
N MET A 1 25.34 8.19 0.75
CA MET A 1 24.99 6.75 0.45
C MET A 1 23.62 6.43 1.00
N TYR A 2 22.84 5.59 0.31
CA TYR A 2 21.51 5.14 0.79
C TYR A 2 21.52 3.65 1.06
N ALA A 3 20.88 3.22 2.15
CA ALA A 3 20.51 1.82 2.34
C ALA A 3 19.00 1.65 2.18
N LEU A 4 18.57 0.61 1.47
CA LEU A 4 17.20 0.13 1.54
C LEU A 4 17.16 -1.10 2.44
N VAL A 5 16.30 -1.07 3.45
CA VAL A 5 15.97 -2.21 4.31
C VAL A 5 14.60 -2.74 3.91
N ASP A 6 14.54 -3.98 3.42
CA ASP A 6 13.33 -4.68 2.94
C ASP A 6 13.02 -5.87 3.84
N CYS A 7 11.84 -5.93 4.42
CA CYS A 7 11.39 -7.05 5.25
C CYS A 7 10.98 -8.23 4.38
N ASN A 8 11.67 -9.35 4.50
CA ASN A 8 11.48 -10.52 3.65
C ASN A 8 10.10 -11.15 3.86
N SER A 9 9.31 -11.29 2.77
CA SER A 9 7.94 -11.87 2.81
C SER A 9 7.10 -11.30 3.96
N PHE A 10 7.13 -10.00 4.16
CA PHE A 10 6.75 -9.29 5.38
C PHE A 10 5.47 -9.80 6.03
N PHE A 11 4.34 -9.86 5.32
CA PHE A 11 3.07 -10.31 5.89
C PHE A 11 3.14 -11.75 6.42
N CYS A 12 3.76 -12.65 5.65
CA CYS A 12 3.96 -14.03 6.10
C CYS A 12 4.92 -14.10 7.29
N SER A 13 5.98 -13.29 7.30
CA SER A 13 6.93 -13.23 8.42
C SER A 13 6.25 -12.75 9.69
N VAL A 14 5.37 -11.74 9.60
CA VAL A 14 4.59 -11.27 10.76
C VAL A 14 3.67 -12.37 11.29
N GLU A 15 2.95 -13.09 10.42
CA GLU A 15 2.10 -14.20 10.88
C GLU A 15 2.92 -15.31 11.56
N LYS A 16 4.11 -15.62 11.04
CA LYS A 16 5.03 -16.62 11.62
C LYS A 16 5.54 -16.23 13.00
N VAL A 17 5.75 -14.91 13.28
CA VAL A 17 6.15 -14.44 14.63
C VAL A 17 5.18 -14.94 15.70
N PHE A 18 3.88 -14.95 15.41
CA PHE A 18 2.83 -15.39 16.34
C PHE A 18 2.46 -16.88 16.18
N HIS A 19 3.04 -17.56 15.20
CA HIS A 19 2.82 -18.98 14.92
C HIS A 19 4.16 -19.69 14.67
N PRO A 20 5.00 -19.86 15.72
CA PRO A 20 6.37 -20.44 15.55
C PRO A 20 6.37 -21.83 14.88
N GLY A 21 5.31 -22.61 15.06
CA GLY A 21 5.13 -23.90 14.40
C GLY A 21 5.04 -23.88 12.87
N LEU A 22 5.01 -22.69 12.26
CA LEU A 22 5.01 -22.49 10.80
C LEU A 22 6.41 -22.23 10.24
N GLU A 23 7.47 -22.27 11.05
CA GLU A 23 8.83 -22.14 10.54
C GLU A 23 9.15 -23.25 9.54
N GLY A 24 9.71 -22.89 8.39
CA GLY A 24 10.01 -23.84 7.29
C GLY A 24 8.79 -24.37 6.54
N LYS A 25 7.56 -23.93 6.86
CA LYS A 25 6.35 -24.37 6.19
C LYS A 25 5.88 -23.36 5.15
N PRO A 26 5.15 -23.80 4.10
CA PRO A 26 4.56 -22.89 3.13
C PRO A 26 3.42 -22.09 3.77
N VAL A 27 3.53 -20.76 3.69
CA VAL A 27 2.54 -19.80 4.22
C VAL A 27 2.17 -18.81 3.12
N VAL A 28 0.89 -18.48 3.01
CA VAL A 28 0.37 -17.44 2.12
C VAL A 28 -0.54 -16.48 2.88
N VAL A 29 -0.51 -15.21 2.48
CA VAL A 29 -1.48 -14.21 2.94
C VAL A 29 -2.30 -13.75 1.75
N LEU A 30 -3.62 -13.69 1.94
CA LEU A 30 -4.59 -13.36 0.91
C LEU A 30 -4.95 -11.87 0.92
N SER A 31 -5.35 -11.36 -0.23
CA SER A 31 -5.90 -10.02 -0.40
C SER A 31 -7.29 -9.88 0.24
N SER A 32 -7.86 -8.69 0.16
CA SER A 32 -9.25 -8.46 0.55
C SER A 32 -10.20 -9.48 -0.11
N ASN A 33 -11.18 -9.95 0.64
CA ASN A 33 -12.13 -11.02 0.26
C ASN A 33 -11.46 -12.39 0.05
N ASP A 34 -10.31 -12.61 0.63
CA ASP A 34 -9.54 -13.84 0.48
C ASP A 34 -9.38 -14.28 -0.99
N GLY A 35 -9.24 -13.27 -1.89
CA GLY A 35 -9.34 -13.50 -3.33
C GLY A 35 -8.07 -14.02 -3.96
N CYS A 36 -6.93 -13.37 -3.71
CA CYS A 36 -5.65 -13.67 -4.35
C CYS A 36 -4.50 -13.63 -3.34
N ILE A 37 -3.43 -14.37 -3.63
CA ILE A 37 -2.20 -14.36 -2.85
C ILE A 37 -1.51 -13.00 -3.00
N VAL A 38 -1.26 -12.28 -1.90
CA VAL A 38 -0.51 -11.00 -1.89
C VAL A 38 0.88 -11.13 -1.29
N ALA A 39 1.09 -12.10 -0.40
CA ALA A 39 2.40 -12.46 0.12
C ALA A 39 2.52 -13.97 0.25
N LEU A 40 3.73 -14.49 0.11
CA LEU A 40 4.02 -15.91 0.23
C LEU A 40 5.46 -16.12 0.69
N THR A 41 5.70 -17.22 1.39
CA THR A 41 7.03 -17.62 1.82
C THR A 41 7.82 -18.27 0.66
N PRO A 42 9.16 -18.39 0.77
CA PRO A 42 9.97 -19.13 -0.21
C PRO A 42 9.50 -20.58 -0.39
N GLU A 43 9.07 -21.24 0.68
CA GLU A 43 8.54 -22.61 0.66
C GLU A 43 7.24 -22.69 -0.17
N ALA A 44 6.34 -21.72 -0.01
CA ALA A 44 5.12 -21.63 -0.82
C ALA A 44 5.44 -21.35 -2.30
N LYS A 45 6.47 -20.54 -2.57
CA LYS A 45 6.93 -20.30 -3.94
C LYS A 45 7.55 -21.55 -4.57
N ALA A 46 8.28 -22.34 -3.81
CA ALA A 46 8.93 -23.56 -4.29
C ALA A 46 7.94 -24.65 -4.75
N ILE A 47 6.72 -24.66 -4.20
CA ILE A 47 5.64 -25.58 -4.62
C ILE A 47 4.77 -25.03 -5.76
N GLY A 48 5.18 -23.94 -6.41
CA GLY A 48 4.54 -23.38 -7.59
C GLY A 48 3.44 -22.33 -7.33
N LEU A 49 3.33 -21.79 -6.12
CA LEU A 49 2.44 -20.67 -5.85
C LEU A 49 3.10 -19.33 -6.20
N HIS A 50 2.30 -18.39 -6.72
CA HIS A 50 2.78 -17.06 -7.13
C HIS A 50 1.95 -15.94 -6.53
N ARG A 51 2.56 -14.77 -6.39
CA ARG A 51 1.85 -13.56 -6.01
C ARG A 51 0.87 -13.16 -7.13
N GLY A 52 -0.38 -12.94 -6.76
CA GLY A 52 -1.46 -12.64 -7.71
C GLY A 52 -2.33 -13.84 -8.06
N ASP A 53 -1.93 -15.07 -7.71
CA ASP A 53 -2.74 -16.25 -7.96
C ASP A 53 -4.08 -16.15 -7.23
N PRO A 54 -5.22 -16.32 -7.93
CA PRO A 54 -6.51 -16.47 -7.29
C PRO A 54 -6.57 -17.76 -6.49
N ILE A 55 -6.92 -17.68 -5.21
CA ILE A 55 -6.87 -18.83 -4.29
C ILE A 55 -7.70 -20.02 -4.80
N PHE A 56 -8.85 -19.75 -5.43
CA PHE A 56 -9.71 -20.81 -5.96
C PHE A 56 -9.08 -21.61 -7.12
N LYS A 57 -8.10 -21.03 -7.84
CA LYS A 57 -7.38 -21.72 -8.93
C LYS A 57 -6.24 -22.61 -8.43
N VAL A 58 -5.76 -22.37 -7.23
CA VAL A 58 -4.60 -23.07 -6.64
C VAL A 58 -4.99 -23.88 -5.41
N ARG A 59 -6.30 -24.11 -5.20
CA ARG A 59 -6.84 -24.82 -4.04
C ARG A 59 -6.21 -26.19 -3.86
N ASP A 60 -6.07 -26.97 -4.93
CA ASP A 60 -5.49 -28.33 -4.88
C ASP A 60 -4.04 -28.31 -4.38
N ILE A 61 -3.25 -27.30 -4.76
CA ILE A 61 -1.88 -27.11 -4.28
C ILE A 61 -1.91 -26.73 -2.79
N VAL A 62 -2.78 -25.80 -2.41
CA VAL A 62 -2.91 -25.31 -1.04
C VAL A 62 -3.30 -26.44 -0.08
N GLU A 63 -4.29 -27.26 -0.45
CA GLU A 63 -4.75 -28.40 0.34
C GLU A 63 -3.72 -29.55 0.34
N GLY A 64 -3.18 -29.91 -0.85
CA GLY A 64 -2.22 -31.01 -1.00
C GLY A 64 -0.93 -30.81 -0.20
N TYR A 65 -0.41 -29.58 -0.16
CA TYR A 65 0.81 -29.25 0.60
C TYR A 65 0.52 -28.70 2.00
N ARG A 66 -0.73 -28.66 2.45
CA ARG A 66 -1.14 -28.11 3.76
C ARG A 66 -0.60 -26.71 4.00
N VAL A 67 -0.74 -25.86 3.01
CA VAL A 67 -0.29 -24.46 3.07
C VAL A 67 -1.07 -23.72 4.15
N ALA A 68 -0.37 -23.01 5.04
CA ALA A 68 -1.04 -22.15 6.01
C ALA A 68 -1.55 -20.88 5.31
N VAL A 69 -2.85 -20.60 5.43
CA VAL A 69 -3.53 -19.52 4.76
C VAL A 69 -3.99 -18.49 5.79
N PHE A 70 -3.67 -17.21 5.56
CA PHE A 70 -4.12 -16.10 6.39
C PHE A 70 -4.82 -15.03 5.52
N SER A 71 -5.86 -14.41 6.06
CA SER A 71 -6.41 -13.16 5.51
C SER A 71 -5.53 -11.97 5.93
N THR A 72 -5.45 -10.93 5.09
CA THR A 72 -4.69 -9.71 5.40
C THR A 72 -5.12 -9.09 6.74
N ASN A 73 -4.18 -8.89 7.67
CA ASN A 73 -4.36 -8.19 8.94
C ASN A 73 -3.51 -6.91 9.00
N MET A 74 -3.97 -5.84 8.33
CA MET A 74 -3.22 -4.59 8.18
C MET A 74 -2.91 -3.90 9.52
N TYR A 75 -3.74 -4.08 10.56
CA TYR A 75 -3.47 -3.50 11.89
C TYR A 75 -2.24 -4.13 12.53
N LEU A 76 -2.17 -5.46 12.49
CA LEU A 76 -1.02 -6.21 12.99
C LEU A 76 0.25 -5.86 12.18
N TYR A 77 0.15 -5.83 10.85
CA TYR A 77 1.28 -5.54 9.99
C TYR A 77 1.79 -4.11 10.16
N ALA A 78 0.91 -3.12 10.30
CA ALA A 78 1.31 -1.74 10.57
C ALA A 78 2.00 -1.59 11.94
N ALA A 79 1.54 -2.30 12.97
CA ALA A 79 2.17 -2.29 14.29
C ALA A 79 3.60 -2.88 14.24
N MET A 80 3.79 -3.99 13.51
CA MET A 80 5.12 -4.62 13.35
C MET A 80 6.05 -3.77 12.47
N SER A 81 5.54 -3.18 11.39
CA SER A 81 6.27 -2.21 10.56
C SER A 81 6.81 -1.04 11.40
N LYS A 82 5.96 -0.47 12.25
CA LYS A 82 6.38 0.60 13.17
C LYS A 82 7.50 0.16 14.13
N ARG A 83 7.46 -1.08 14.62
CA ARG A 83 8.54 -1.63 15.48
C ARG A 83 9.85 -1.71 14.71
N VAL A 84 9.85 -2.26 13.48
CA VAL A 84 11.04 -2.33 12.61
C VAL A 84 11.61 -0.92 12.37
N THR A 85 10.75 0.03 11.98
CA THR A 85 11.17 1.43 11.76
C THR A 85 11.76 2.07 13.02
N ASN A 86 11.18 1.82 14.19
CA ASN A 86 11.72 2.34 15.44
C ASN A 86 13.09 1.76 15.76
N ILE A 87 13.33 0.46 15.47
CA ILE A 87 14.64 -0.16 15.62
C ILE A 87 15.66 0.51 14.69
N LEU A 88 15.32 0.74 13.42
CA LEU A 88 16.18 1.47 12.48
C LEU A 88 16.58 2.84 13.03
N ARG A 89 15.64 3.60 13.57
CA ARG A 89 15.87 4.93 14.16
C ARG A 89 16.75 4.93 15.43
N THR A 90 16.96 3.77 16.07
CA THR A 90 17.94 3.68 17.17
C THR A 90 19.38 3.62 16.70
N SER A 91 19.61 3.30 15.43
CA SER A 91 20.96 3.12 14.86
C SER A 91 21.26 4.12 13.74
N ILE A 92 20.23 4.68 13.11
CA ILE A 92 20.36 5.56 11.93
C ILE A 92 19.52 6.81 12.14
N GLN A 93 20.13 7.97 11.96
CA GLN A 93 19.51 9.27 12.23
C GLN A 93 18.35 9.59 11.26
N HIS A 94 18.57 9.38 9.98
CA HIS A 94 17.60 9.69 8.94
C HIS A 94 17.03 8.42 8.33
N VAL A 95 15.83 8.04 8.78
CA VAL A 95 15.07 6.87 8.29
C VAL A 95 13.76 7.33 7.68
N GLU A 96 13.58 7.02 6.42
CA GLU A 96 12.43 7.35 5.62
C GLU A 96 11.59 6.09 5.36
N ASN A 97 10.35 6.09 5.86
CA ASN A 97 9.39 5.01 5.61
C ASN A 97 8.85 5.14 4.18
N TYR A 98 9.26 4.24 3.29
CA TYR A 98 8.80 4.21 1.91
C TYR A 98 7.52 3.38 1.75
N SER A 99 7.46 2.22 2.40
CA SER A 99 6.28 1.36 2.41
C SER A 99 6.08 0.69 3.78
N ILE A 100 5.14 -0.24 3.88
CA ILE A 100 4.89 -0.99 5.11
C ILE A 100 6.04 -1.97 5.44
N ASP A 101 6.84 -2.34 4.46
CA ASP A 101 7.91 -3.34 4.54
C ASP A 101 9.28 -2.82 4.09
N GLU A 102 9.37 -1.60 3.56
CA GLU A 102 10.60 -0.99 3.06
C GLU A 102 10.88 0.36 3.72
N SER A 103 12.12 0.58 4.13
CA SER A 103 12.61 1.86 4.65
C SER A 103 13.92 2.23 3.99
N PHE A 104 14.05 3.49 3.54
CA PHE A 104 15.32 4.07 3.14
C PHE A 104 16.02 4.68 4.34
N CYS A 105 17.31 4.46 4.43
CA CYS A 105 18.20 5.01 5.43
C CYS A 105 19.25 5.86 4.73
N ASP A 106 19.40 7.10 5.13
CA ASP A 106 20.51 7.92 4.68
C ASP A 106 21.76 7.60 5.51
N LEU A 107 22.80 7.16 4.83
CA LEU A 107 24.07 6.79 5.43
C LEU A 107 25.18 7.82 5.14
N ASP A 108 24.83 9.01 4.69
CA ASP A 108 25.81 10.04 4.40
C ASP A 108 26.60 10.42 5.66
N GLY A 109 27.94 10.42 5.56
CA GLY A 109 28.85 10.65 6.68
C GLY A 109 29.15 9.43 7.57
N TYR A 110 28.39 8.32 7.44
CA TYR A 110 28.65 7.11 8.24
C TYR A 110 29.89 6.36 7.76
N GLU A 111 30.22 6.42 6.47
CA GLU A 111 31.36 5.78 5.85
C GLU A 111 32.70 6.24 6.40
N ALA A 112 32.75 7.43 7.02
CA ALA A 112 33.94 7.93 7.67
C ALA A 112 34.28 7.22 9.00
N HIS A 113 33.31 6.55 9.60
CA HIS A 113 33.40 5.99 10.95
C HIS A 113 33.09 4.49 11.03
N PHE A 114 32.41 3.94 10.01
CA PHE A 114 31.91 2.56 10.03
C PHE A 114 32.15 1.85 8.70
N ASP A 115 32.40 0.55 8.75
CA ASP A 115 32.14 -0.33 7.62
C ASP A 115 30.61 -0.44 7.46
N LEU A 116 30.09 0.14 6.39
CA LEU A 116 28.64 0.22 6.15
C LEU A 116 28.00 -1.16 6.00
N VAL A 117 28.72 -2.14 5.44
CA VAL A 117 28.22 -3.50 5.26
C VAL A 117 28.06 -4.18 6.62
N GLU A 118 29.09 -4.09 7.47
CA GLU A 118 29.07 -4.70 8.80
C GLU A 118 28.06 -4.01 9.71
N MET A 119 28.01 -2.68 9.72
CA MET A 119 27.01 -1.91 10.44
C MET A 119 25.58 -2.33 10.08
N MET A 120 25.30 -2.48 8.77
CA MET A 120 23.95 -2.85 8.34
C MET A 120 23.65 -4.34 8.57
N ARG A 121 24.65 -5.21 8.69
CA ARG A 121 24.47 -6.59 9.17
C ARG A 121 24.08 -6.61 10.65
N GLU A 122 24.73 -5.82 11.47
CA GLU A 122 24.37 -5.69 12.89
C GLU A 122 22.94 -5.16 13.06
N VAL A 123 22.55 -4.15 12.27
CA VAL A 123 21.18 -3.61 12.27
C VAL A 123 20.18 -4.67 11.83
N ALA A 124 20.49 -5.43 10.77
CA ALA A 124 19.62 -6.52 10.30
C ALA A 124 19.48 -7.65 11.35
N ALA A 125 20.59 -8.01 12.01
CA ALA A 125 20.59 -8.99 13.11
C ALA A 125 19.76 -8.48 14.31
N LYS A 126 19.87 -7.20 14.66
CA LYS A 126 19.08 -6.58 15.73
C LYS A 126 17.58 -6.59 15.41
N ILE A 127 17.18 -6.27 14.16
CA ILE A 127 15.79 -6.36 13.73
C ILE A 127 15.29 -7.80 13.87
N LYS A 128 16.04 -8.78 13.36
CA LYS A 128 15.67 -10.19 13.47
C LYS A 128 15.56 -10.64 14.92
N LEU A 129 16.50 -10.27 15.76
CA LEU A 129 16.51 -10.63 17.20
C LEU A 129 15.29 -10.05 17.95
N TRP A 130 14.91 -8.80 17.65
CA TRP A 130 13.87 -8.11 18.43
C TRP A 130 12.46 -8.30 17.87
N THR A 131 12.33 -8.68 16.60
CA THR A 131 11.02 -8.79 15.93
C THR A 131 10.77 -10.15 15.28
N ASP A 132 11.79 -10.98 15.19
CA ASP A 132 11.80 -12.23 14.40
C ASP A 132 11.52 -12.04 12.91
N ILE A 133 11.58 -10.81 12.39
CA ILE A 133 11.39 -10.51 10.97
C ILE A 133 12.76 -10.44 10.29
N PRO A 134 13.06 -11.32 9.29
CA PRO A 134 14.28 -11.22 8.51
C PRO A 134 14.20 -10.06 7.52
N VAL A 135 15.32 -9.36 7.35
CA VAL A 135 15.44 -8.26 6.39
C VAL A 135 16.57 -8.48 5.41
N SER A 136 16.48 -7.86 4.25
CA SER A 136 17.55 -7.77 3.25
C SER A 136 17.89 -6.31 3.01
N VAL A 137 19.18 -6.00 2.91
CA VAL A 137 19.67 -4.63 2.81
C VAL A 137 20.46 -4.45 1.51
N GLY A 138 20.16 -3.38 0.79
CA GLY A 138 20.96 -2.92 -0.34
C GLY A 138 21.54 -1.55 -0.06
N ILE A 139 22.85 -1.37 -0.22
CA ILE A 139 23.57 -0.11 -0.02
C ILE A 139 24.08 0.38 -1.37
N ALA A 140 23.80 1.65 -1.72
CA ALA A 140 24.23 2.20 -3.00
C ALA A 140 24.22 3.75 -3.00
N PRO A 141 24.84 4.41 -4.02
CA PRO A 141 24.81 5.86 -4.16
C PRO A 141 23.43 6.44 -4.42
N SER A 142 22.48 5.64 -4.91
CA SER A 142 21.11 6.07 -5.21
C SER A 142 20.07 5.10 -4.69
N LYS A 143 18.83 5.58 -4.48
CA LYS A 143 17.71 4.77 -3.97
C LYS A 143 17.35 3.62 -4.92
N THR A 144 17.39 3.83 -6.23
CA THR A 144 17.10 2.77 -7.22
C THR A 144 18.15 1.66 -7.18
N LEU A 145 19.44 2.02 -7.11
CA LEU A 145 20.52 1.03 -6.96
C LEU A 145 20.47 0.31 -5.60
N ALA A 146 20.08 1.00 -4.53
CA ALA A 146 19.88 0.38 -3.22
C ALA A 146 18.77 -0.68 -3.28
N LYS A 147 17.66 -0.43 -4.01
CA LYS A 147 16.61 -1.44 -4.24
C LYS A 147 17.13 -2.65 -5.02
N MET A 148 17.99 -2.45 -6.00
CA MET A 148 18.65 -3.56 -6.72
C MET A 148 19.54 -4.36 -5.78
N GLY A 149 20.35 -3.67 -4.96
CA GLY A 149 21.22 -4.30 -3.94
C GLY A 149 20.41 -5.17 -2.97
N SER A 150 19.28 -4.67 -2.46
CA SER A 150 18.40 -5.44 -1.56
C SER A 150 17.86 -6.71 -2.23
N LYS A 151 17.46 -6.66 -3.51
CA LYS A 151 17.06 -7.86 -4.26
C LYS A 151 18.20 -8.87 -4.44
N PHE A 152 19.44 -8.40 -4.69
CA PHE A 152 20.61 -9.28 -4.73
C PHE A 152 20.91 -9.90 -3.37
N ALA A 153 20.86 -9.11 -2.29
CA ALA A 153 21.04 -9.59 -0.93
C ALA A 153 20.05 -10.70 -0.57
N LYS A 154 18.80 -10.58 -1.03
CA LYS A 154 17.72 -11.57 -0.84
C LYS A 154 17.91 -12.82 -1.70
N LYS A 155 18.41 -12.66 -2.94
CA LYS A 155 18.55 -13.77 -3.90
C LYS A 155 19.79 -14.62 -3.67
N TYR A 156 20.92 -13.99 -3.31
CA TYR A 156 22.22 -14.65 -3.24
C TYR A 156 22.73 -14.73 -1.81
N LYS A 157 22.79 -15.96 -1.26
CA LYS A 157 23.25 -16.21 0.12
C LYS A 157 24.65 -15.70 0.44
N GLY A 158 25.55 -15.58 -0.58
CA GLY A 158 26.90 -15.05 -0.41
C GLY A 158 26.97 -13.62 0.12
N TYR A 159 25.92 -12.82 -0.07
CA TYR A 159 25.82 -11.47 0.50
C TYR A 159 25.47 -11.46 2.00
N GLN A 160 25.05 -12.58 2.57
CA GLN A 160 24.66 -12.66 3.99
C GLN A 160 23.63 -11.59 4.40
N GLY A 161 22.67 -11.30 3.51
CA GLY A 161 21.59 -10.34 3.74
C GLY A 161 21.93 -8.87 3.45
N VAL A 162 23.19 -8.50 3.13
CA VAL A 162 23.58 -7.13 2.82
C VAL A 162 24.41 -7.08 1.55
N CYS A 163 23.97 -6.35 0.54
CA CYS A 163 24.68 -6.15 -0.73
C CYS A 163 24.99 -4.68 -0.95
N MET A 164 26.27 -4.35 -1.17
CA MET A 164 26.74 -2.99 -1.43
C MET A 164 27.18 -2.82 -2.89
N ILE A 165 26.65 -1.80 -3.54
CA ILE A 165 26.97 -1.36 -4.91
C ILE A 165 27.60 0.02 -4.80
N ASP A 166 28.91 0.09 -4.55
CA ASP A 166 29.69 1.30 -4.24
C ASP A 166 30.65 1.73 -5.33
N THR A 167 31.01 0.82 -6.26
CA THR A 167 31.92 1.10 -7.37
C THR A 167 31.22 1.03 -8.72
N ASP A 168 31.80 1.68 -9.74
CA ASP A 168 31.29 1.62 -11.10
C ASP A 168 31.28 0.19 -11.66
N GLU A 169 32.30 -0.60 -11.33
CA GLU A 169 32.38 -2.00 -11.74
C GLU A 169 31.22 -2.81 -11.15
N LYS A 170 30.97 -2.70 -9.84
CA LYS A 170 29.82 -3.37 -9.18
C LYS A 170 28.48 -2.87 -9.74
N ARG A 171 28.36 -1.56 -10.00
CA ARG A 171 27.19 -0.96 -10.61
C ARG A 171 26.91 -1.56 -11.99
N ARG A 172 27.89 -1.54 -12.90
CA ARG A 172 27.73 -2.10 -14.25
C ARG A 172 27.41 -3.58 -14.23
N LYS A 173 28.07 -4.36 -13.36
CA LYS A 173 27.76 -5.78 -13.16
C LYS A 173 26.32 -5.99 -12.64
N ALA A 174 25.88 -5.18 -11.69
CA ALA A 174 24.51 -5.24 -11.16
C ALA A 174 23.49 -4.93 -12.26
N LEU A 175 23.71 -3.86 -13.05
CA LEU A 175 22.83 -3.46 -14.15
C LEU A 175 22.74 -4.53 -15.26
N LEU A 176 23.82 -5.26 -15.51
CA LEU A 176 23.84 -6.34 -16.50
C LEU A 176 23.02 -7.56 -16.06
N LEU A 177 23.08 -7.89 -14.76
CA LEU A 177 22.48 -9.11 -14.19
C LEU A 177 21.03 -8.92 -13.71
N PHE A 178 20.56 -7.70 -13.64
CA PHE A 178 19.22 -7.38 -13.13
C PHE A 178 18.20 -7.37 -14.28
N ASP A 179 16.97 -7.79 -13.98
CA ASP A 179 15.89 -7.74 -14.95
C ASP A 179 15.38 -6.30 -15.12
N LEU A 180 15.26 -5.84 -16.37
CA LEU A 180 14.77 -4.49 -16.68
C LEU A 180 13.35 -4.27 -16.16
N SER A 181 12.51 -5.29 -16.18
CA SER A 181 11.13 -5.24 -15.66
C SER A 181 11.04 -5.04 -14.15
N ASP A 182 12.12 -5.35 -13.43
CA ASP A 182 12.22 -5.27 -11.98
C ASP A 182 12.79 -3.95 -11.48
N VAL A 183 13.26 -3.08 -12.40
CA VAL A 183 13.82 -1.78 -12.05
C VAL A 183 12.74 -0.84 -11.54
N TRP A 184 12.97 -0.26 -10.37
CA TRP A 184 12.08 0.73 -9.79
C TRP A 184 11.90 1.95 -10.72
N GLY A 185 10.65 2.27 -11.05
CA GLY A 185 10.30 3.32 -12.01
C GLY A 185 10.07 2.83 -13.46
N ILE A 186 10.39 1.56 -13.78
CA ILE A 186 10.09 0.96 -15.07
C ILE A 186 8.82 0.11 -14.95
N GLY A 187 7.68 0.69 -15.30
CA GLY A 187 6.41 -0.04 -15.41
C GLY A 187 6.23 -0.66 -16.81
N ARG A 188 5.17 -1.45 -16.98
CA ARG A 188 4.88 -2.20 -18.21
C ARG A 188 5.00 -1.35 -19.50
N GLN A 189 4.39 -0.15 -19.54
CA GLN A 189 4.45 0.71 -20.72
C GLN A 189 5.87 1.21 -21.02
N THR A 190 6.65 1.54 -19.99
CA THR A 190 8.04 1.96 -20.17
C THR A 190 8.89 0.79 -20.63
N LEU A 191 8.68 -0.41 -20.09
CA LEU A 191 9.36 -1.63 -20.48
C LEU A 191 9.08 -1.97 -21.97
N GLU A 192 7.83 -1.96 -22.40
CA GLU A 192 7.43 -2.19 -23.80
C GLU A 192 8.12 -1.18 -24.73
N LYS A 193 8.17 0.09 -24.33
CA LYS A 193 8.86 1.15 -25.08
C LYS A 193 10.37 0.94 -25.15
N LEU A 194 11.03 0.61 -24.04
CA LEU A 194 12.47 0.34 -24.01
C LEU A 194 12.82 -0.87 -24.90
N ASN A 195 12.06 -1.95 -24.78
CA ASN A 195 12.24 -3.14 -25.64
C ASN A 195 12.08 -2.83 -27.13
N TYR A 196 11.12 -1.96 -27.50
CA TYR A 196 10.96 -1.50 -28.88
C TYR A 196 12.22 -0.83 -29.45
N TYR A 197 12.98 -0.12 -28.60
CA TYR A 197 14.25 0.50 -28.97
C TYR A 197 15.48 -0.40 -28.77
N GLY A 198 15.29 -1.71 -28.57
CA GLY A 198 16.39 -2.67 -28.40
C GLY A 198 17.10 -2.56 -27.05
N ILE A 199 16.45 -2.02 -26.04
CA ILE A 199 17.00 -1.89 -24.68
C ILE A 199 16.40 -3.01 -23.84
N HIS A 200 17.21 -4.01 -23.48
CA HIS A 200 16.74 -5.23 -22.80
C HIS A 200 17.28 -5.37 -21.39
N THR A 201 18.36 -4.67 -21.06
CA THR A 201 18.96 -4.68 -19.72
C THR A 201 18.97 -3.28 -19.10
N PRO A 202 19.02 -3.15 -17.77
CA PRO A 202 19.25 -1.88 -17.11
C PRO A 202 20.58 -1.21 -17.54
N LEU A 203 21.58 -2.00 -17.95
CA LEU A 203 22.85 -1.48 -18.46
C LEU A 203 22.66 -0.81 -19.81
N ASP A 204 21.96 -1.44 -20.76
CA ASP A 204 21.64 -0.84 -22.06
C ASP A 204 20.90 0.48 -21.89
N PHE A 205 20.03 0.58 -20.87
CA PHE A 205 19.31 1.80 -20.56
C PHE A 205 20.23 2.87 -19.95
N ALA A 206 21.07 2.50 -18.99
CA ALA A 206 22.00 3.42 -18.33
C ALA A 206 23.04 3.99 -19.31
N ASP A 207 23.46 3.23 -20.33
CA ASP A 207 24.42 3.63 -21.34
C ASP A 207 23.82 4.54 -22.44
N LYS A 208 22.49 4.82 -22.44
CA LYS A 208 21.90 5.81 -23.36
C LYS A 208 22.30 7.23 -22.99
N SER A 209 22.39 8.10 -24.00
CA SER A 209 22.66 9.52 -23.76
C SER A 209 21.49 10.21 -23.07
N GLU A 210 21.77 11.21 -22.27
CA GLU A 210 20.74 12.01 -21.59
C GLU A 210 19.73 12.64 -22.57
N SER A 211 20.22 13.11 -23.74
CA SER A 211 19.38 13.66 -24.79
C SER A 211 18.40 12.64 -25.34
N TRP A 212 18.85 11.40 -25.55
CA TRP A 212 17.97 10.31 -25.98
C TRP A 212 16.89 10.03 -24.94
N VAL A 213 17.27 9.93 -23.67
CA VAL A 213 16.32 9.64 -22.56
C VAL A 213 15.28 10.75 -22.42
N LYS A 214 15.69 12.02 -22.47
CA LYS A 214 14.78 13.17 -22.40
C LYS A 214 13.80 13.25 -23.58
N SER A 215 14.21 12.82 -24.78
CA SER A 215 13.35 12.85 -25.96
C SER A 215 12.35 11.69 -26.00
N HIS A 216 12.64 10.56 -25.33
CA HIS A 216 11.81 9.35 -25.41
C HIS A 216 11.03 9.08 -24.14
N LEU A 217 11.46 9.56 -22.98
CA LEU A 217 10.82 9.26 -21.69
C LEU A 217 10.35 10.54 -20.98
N THR A 218 9.40 10.36 -20.07
CA THR A 218 8.90 11.42 -19.18
C THR A 218 9.84 11.65 -18.01
N LYS A 219 9.63 12.70 -17.22
CA LYS A 219 10.44 13.03 -16.02
C LYS A 219 10.75 11.82 -15.13
N PRO A 220 9.80 10.94 -14.77
CA PRO A 220 10.11 9.73 -13.99
C PRO A 220 11.14 8.81 -14.66
N GLY A 221 11.04 8.62 -15.97
CA GLY A 221 12.01 7.80 -16.71
C GLY A 221 13.41 8.41 -16.71
N VAL A 222 13.52 9.74 -16.83
CA VAL A 222 14.81 10.47 -16.71
C VAL A 222 15.38 10.30 -15.30
N GLN A 223 14.55 10.41 -14.27
CA GLN A 223 14.98 10.20 -12.89
C GLN A 223 15.50 8.77 -12.67
N THR A 224 14.78 7.75 -13.15
CA THR A 224 15.25 6.36 -13.07
C THR A 224 16.60 6.19 -13.77
N TRP A 225 16.80 6.79 -14.96
CA TRP A 225 18.08 6.74 -15.67
C TRP A 225 19.21 7.40 -14.88
N LEU A 226 18.99 8.58 -14.28
CA LEU A 226 19.97 9.24 -13.41
C LEU A 226 20.35 8.36 -12.21
N GLU A 227 19.36 7.79 -11.56
CA GLU A 227 19.55 6.89 -10.40
C GLU A 227 20.37 5.64 -10.77
N LEU A 228 20.11 5.01 -11.92
CA LEU A 228 20.91 3.88 -12.42
C LEU A 228 22.36 4.28 -12.73
N ASN A 229 22.60 5.55 -13.04
CA ASN A 229 23.93 6.12 -13.21
C ASN A 229 24.58 6.62 -11.89
N GLY A 230 24.01 6.25 -10.75
CA GLY A 230 24.53 6.60 -9.42
C GLY A 230 24.32 8.06 -9.02
N LYS A 231 23.46 8.79 -9.73
CA LYS A 231 23.11 10.20 -9.42
C LYS A 231 21.79 10.24 -8.66
N PRO A 232 21.78 10.44 -7.33
CA PRO A 232 20.56 10.47 -6.54
C PRO A 232 19.72 11.70 -6.92
N CYS A 233 18.44 11.47 -7.22
CA CYS A 233 17.52 12.54 -7.63
C CYS A 233 16.05 12.28 -7.23
N ILE A 234 15.77 11.13 -6.66
CA ILE A 234 14.42 10.78 -6.18
C ILE A 234 14.32 11.11 -4.70
N ASP A 235 13.61 12.18 -4.40
CA ASP A 235 13.22 12.52 -3.04
C ASP A 235 11.87 11.87 -2.73
N THR A 236 11.84 11.02 -1.72
CA THR A 236 10.65 10.36 -1.20
C THR A 236 10.25 10.88 0.19
N SER A 237 11.02 11.83 0.75
CA SER A 237 10.77 12.49 2.03
C SER A 237 9.69 13.57 1.94
N GLU A 238 9.53 14.20 0.77
CA GLU A 238 8.52 15.24 0.57
C GLU A 238 7.10 14.64 0.57
N VAL A 239 6.36 14.94 1.62
CA VAL A 239 4.92 14.65 1.67
C VAL A 239 4.19 15.65 0.78
N MET A 240 4.06 15.31 -0.50
CA MET A 240 3.24 16.12 -1.41
C MET A 240 1.78 16.10 -0.96
N ARG A 241 1.12 17.29 -1.03
CA ARG A 241 -0.32 17.38 -0.75
C ARG A 241 -1.09 16.44 -1.68
N LYS A 242 -2.02 15.70 -1.10
CA LYS A 242 -2.87 14.78 -1.87
C LYS A 242 -3.75 15.58 -2.84
N LYS A 243 -3.70 15.24 -4.11
CA LYS A 243 -4.59 15.81 -5.13
C LYS A 243 -5.96 15.12 -5.15
N THR A 244 -5.99 13.87 -4.73
CA THR A 244 -7.19 13.04 -4.67
C THR A 244 -7.14 12.08 -3.48
N ILE A 245 -8.30 11.79 -2.89
CA ILE A 245 -8.47 10.73 -1.90
C ILE A 245 -9.53 9.77 -2.41
N CYS A 246 -9.21 8.50 -2.49
CA CYS A 246 -10.12 7.44 -2.90
C CYS A 246 -10.38 6.47 -1.75
N THR A 247 -11.64 6.12 -1.54
CA THR A 247 -12.04 4.98 -0.73
C THR A 247 -12.93 4.07 -1.56
N SER A 248 -12.49 2.84 -1.80
CA SER A 248 -13.25 1.86 -2.58
C SER A 248 -13.08 0.46 -2.00
N ARG A 249 -14.04 -0.42 -2.28
CA ARG A 249 -13.96 -1.84 -1.92
C ARG A 249 -14.52 -2.71 -3.03
N SER A 250 -13.85 -3.82 -3.26
CA SER A 250 -14.49 -4.96 -3.90
C SER A 250 -15.35 -5.66 -2.84
N PHE A 251 -16.58 -5.96 -3.17
CA PHE A 251 -17.55 -6.53 -2.22
C PHE A 251 -17.25 -8.01 -1.97
N GLY A 252 -17.53 -8.49 -0.76
CA GLY A 252 -17.45 -9.91 -0.42
C GLY A 252 -18.42 -10.72 -1.27
N GLU A 253 -19.67 -10.24 -1.36
CA GLU A 253 -20.73 -10.76 -2.23
C GLU A 253 -21.11 -9.69 -3.26
N MET A 254 -21.67 -10.13 -4.39
CA MET A 254 -22.18 -9.17 -5.37
C MET A 254 -23.46 -8.52 -4.85
N VAL A 255 -23.59 -7.24 -5.10
CA VAL A 255 -24.70 -6.40 -4.59
C VAL A 255 -25.49 -5.86 -5.76
N GLY A 256 -26.81 -6.15 -5.79
CA GLY A 256 -27.72 -5.65 -6.84
C GLY A 256 -28.69 -4.56 -6.36
N ASN A 257 -28.96 -4.49 -5.04
CA ASN A 257 -29.94 -3.55 -4.50
C ASN A 257 -29.34 -2.17 -4.20
N LEU A 258 -30.14 -1.14 -4.45
CA LEU A 258 -29.73 0.26 -4.28
C LEU A 258 -29.41 0.62 -2.82
N ASP A 259 -30.13 0.06 -1.85
CA ASP A 259 -29.94 0.46 -0.44
C ASP A 259 -28.62 -0.05 0.14
N SER A 260 -28.21 -1.26 -0.22
CA SER A 260 -26.87 -1.74 0.11
C SER A 260 -25.77 -0.91 -0.55
N LEU A 261 -25.97 -0.44 -1.80
CA LEU A 261 -25.03 0.46 -2.48
C LEU A 261 -25.00 1.85 -1.83
N LYS A 262 -26.15 2.40 -1.40
CA LYS A 262 -26.22 3.66 -0.63
C LYS A 262 -25.41 3.55 0.66
N SER A 263 -25.60 2.46 1.40
CA SER A 263 -24.84 2.20 2.63
C SER A 263 -23.31 2.12 2.34
N ALA A 264 -22.90 1.38 1.31
CA ALA A 264 -21.49 1.27 0.93
C ALA A 264 -20.88 2.63 0.55
N VAL A 265 -21.55 3.37 -0.34
CA VAL A 265 -21.10 4.68 -0.83
C VAL A 265 -21.06 5.70 0.31
N ALA A 266 -22.04 5.72 1.21
CA ALA A 266 -22.05 6.57 2.39
C ALA A 266 -20.84 6.30 3.30
N ASN A 267 -20.54 5.03 3.57
CA ASN A 267 -19.36 4.62 4.33
C ASN A 267 -18.04 5.06 3.67
N PHE A 268 -17.96 5.00 2.34
CA PHE A 268 -16.75 5.42 1.61
C PHE A 268 -16.61 6.95 1.59
N ALA A 269 -17.72 7.67 1.43
CA ALA A 269 -17.77 9.11 1.50
C ALA A 269 -17.37 9.63 2.89
N SER A 270 -17.90 9.05 3.94
CA SER A 270 -17.55 9.34 5.34
C SER A 270 -16.06 9.10 5.60
N SER A 271 -15.50 8.00 5.07
CA SER A 271 -14.06 7.71 5.18
C SER A 271 -13.20 8.73 4.41
N CYS A 272 -13.65 9.22 3.25
CA CYS A 272 -12.96 10.28 2.51
C CYS A 272 -13.00 11.60 3.29
N ALA A 273 -14.16 11.97 3.84
CA ALA A 273 -14.33 13.18 4.64
C ALA A 273 -13.43 13.19 5.90
N ASN A 274 -13.35 12.06 6.60
CA ASN A 274 -12.46 11.91 7.76
C ASN A 274 -10.97 12.09 7.39
N LYS A 275 -10.54 11.52 6.24
CA LYS A 275 -9.17 11.71 5.75
C LYS A 275 -8.86 13.16 5.35
N LEU A 276 -9.83 13.86 4.75
CA LEU A 276 -9.70 15.29 4.44
C LEU A 276 -9.49 16.11 5.71
N ARG A 277 -10.29 15.86 6.76
CA ARG A 277 -10.14 16.54 8.05
C ARG A 277 -8.80 16.25 8.71
N GLY A 278 -8.33 15.00 8.63
CA GLY A 278 -7.00 14.64 9.14
C GLY A 278 -5.84 15.34 8.44
N ASP A 279 -6.04 15.77 7.19
CA ASP A 279 -5.07 16.55 6.39
C ASP A 279 -5.38 18.06 6.38
N ASP A 280 -6.30 18.55 7.23
CA ASP A 280 -6.79 19.95 7.27
C ASP A 280 -7.15 20.52 5.88
N SER A 281 -7.86 19.70 5.10
CA SER A 281 -8.17 19.98 3.69
C SER A 281 -9.65 19.75 3.37
N GLY A 282 -10.12 20.37 2.29
CA GLY A 282 -11.45 20.20 1.74
C GLY A 282 -11.41 19.85 0.26
N ALA A 283 -12.42 19.17 -0.21
CA ALA A 283 -12.55 18.80 -1.63
C ALA A 283 -13.69 19.59 -2.29
N LYS A 284 -13.50 19.95 -3.56
CA LYS A 284 -14.52 20.62 -4.41
C LYS A 284 -15.25 19.64 -5.33
N LYS A 285 -14.82 18.39 -5.43
CA LYS A 285 -15.43 17.43 -6.35
C LYS A 285 -15.56 16.05 -5.74
N VAL A 286 -16.73 15.46 -5.89
CA VAL A 286 -17.06 14.11 -5.44
C VAL A 286 -17.39 13.25 -6.65
N THR A 287 -16.67 12.16 -6.84
CA THR A 287 -16.88 11.17 -7.90
C THR A 287 -17.29 9.85 -7.27
N VAL A 288 -18.31 9.21 -7.82
CA VAL A 288 -18.69 7.83 -7.45
C VAL A 288 -18.51 6.95 -8.68
N PHE A 289 -18.01 5.75 -8.48
CA PHE A 289 -17.93 4.74 -9.52
C PHE A 289 -18.47 3.41 -9.03
N LEU A 290 -19.04 2.66 -9.97
CA LEU A 290 -19.55 1.30 -9.79
C LEU A 290 -18.98 0.41 -10.89
N SER A 291 -18.74 -0.87 -10.59
CA SER A 291 -18.43 -1.87 -11.61
C SER A 291 -18.95 -3.26 -11.25
N SER A 292 -19.38 -4.01 -12.27
CA SER A 292 -19.63 -5.45 -12.19
C SER A 292 -18.30 -6.23 -12.09
N ASN A 293 -18.37 -7.55 -12.02
CA ASN A 293 -17.21 -8.42 -12.01
C ASN A 293 -16.78 -8.75 -13.45
N ARG A 294 -15.74 -8.08 -13.95
CA ARG A 294 -15.21 -8.28 -15.32
C ARG A 294 -14.67 -9.69 -15.60
N PHE A 295 -14.48 -10.51 -14.59
CA PHE A 295 -14.02 -11.90 -14.73
C PHE A 295 -15.17 -12.91 -14.82
N ARG A 296 -16.41 -12.46 -14.69
CA ARG A 296 -17.64 -13.24 -14.80
C ARG A 296 -18.33 -12.88 -16.11
N GLU A 297 -17.93 -13.59 -17.19
CA GLU A 297 -18.44 -13.36 -18.53
C GLU A 297 -19.92 -13.76 -18.69
N ASP A 298 -20.43 -14.57 -17.74
CA ASP A 298 -21.81 -14.98 -17.62
C ASP A 298 -22.74 -13.89 -17.07
N LEU A 299 -22.21 -12.76 -16.60
CA LEU A 299 -22.96 -11.64 -16.05
C LEU A 299 -22.90 -10.42 -16.97
N GLU A 300 -23.98 -9.62 -16.93
CA GLU A 300 -23.99 -8.34 -17.63
C GLU A 300 -22.88 -7.44 -17.15
N GLN A 301 -22.05 -6.98 -18.11
CA GLN A 301 -20.90 -6.14 -17.82
C GLN A 301 -21.32 -4.68 -17.74
N TYR A 302 -21.02 -4.05 -16.60
CA TYR A 302 -21.31 -2.66 -16.37
C TYR A 302 -20.16 -1.97 -15.63
N GLY A 303 -19.80 -0.79 -16.07
CA GLY A 303 -18.85 0.08 -15.39
C GLY A 303 -19.18 1.53 -15.69
N ASN A 304 -19.42 2.32 -14.64
CA ASN A 304 -19.75 3.74 -14.82
C ASN A 304 -19.19 4.58 -13.67
N ALA A 305 -18.90 5.84 -13.96
CA ALA A 305 -18.47 6.83 -12.99
C ALA A 305 -19.08 8.18 -13.35
N ALA A 306 -19.52 8.92 -12.36
CA ALA A 306 -19.96 10.30 -12.51
C ALA A 306 -19.45 11.15 -11.36
N SER A 307 -19.47 12.47 -11.56
CA SER A 307 -18.96 13.43 -10.60
C SER A 307 -19.98 14.55 -10.32
N GLN A 308 -19.87 15.13 -9.14
CA GLN A 308 -20.56 16.37 -8.77
C GLN A 308 -19.55 17.35 -8.19
N SER A 309 -19.56 18.58 -8.68
CA SER A 309 -18.81 19.69 -8.08
C SER A 309 -19.58 20.27 -6.90
N LEU A 310 -18.84 20.74 -5.91
CA LEU A 310 -19.32 21.45 -4.74
C LEU A 310 -18.95 22.94 -4.89
N VAL A 311 -19.77 23.82 -4.37
CA VAL A 311 -19.56 25.28 -4.50
C VAL A 311 -18.30 25.70 -3.75
N THR A 312 -18.15 25.19 -2.53
CA THR A 312 -17.03 25.49 -1.63
C THR A 312 -16.26 24.24 -1.29
N PRO A 313 -14.92 24.29 -1.05
CA PRO A 313 -14.16 23.16 -0.54
C PRO A 313 -14.73 22.72 0.80
N THR A 314 -14.97 21.44 0.97
CA THR A 314 -15.55 20.90 2.21
C THR A 314 -14.91 19.60 2.65
N SER A 315 -14.88 19.39 3.96
CA SER A 315 -14.59 18.10 4.62
C SER A 315 -15.78 17.59 5.45
N ASP A 316 -16.93 18.23 5.31
CA ASP A 316 -18.16 17.87 6.02
C ASP A 316 -18.69 16.51 5.53
N THR A 317 -18.81 15.57 6.45
CA THR A 317 -19.22 14.20 6.13
C THR A 317 -20.62 14.15 5.52
N MET A 318 -21.58 14.99 6.01
CA MET A 318 -22.95 14.98 5.52
C MET A 318 -23.01 15.53 4.08
N GLU A 319 -22.29 16.63 3.80
CA GLU A 319 -22.27 17.26 2.49
C GLU A 319 -21.64 16.33 1.42
N ILE A 320 -20.48 15.75 1.72
CA ILE A 320 -19.80 14.80 0.83
C ILE A 320 -20.68 13.55 0.61
N THR A 321 -21.31 13.03 1.67
CA THR A 321 -22.19 11.85 1.56
C THR A 321 -23.41 12.15 0.71
N GLN A 322 -24.09 13.30 0.91
CA GLN A 322 -25.23 13.70 0.10
C GLN A 322 -24.88 13.85 -1.38
N ALA A 323 -23.73 14.49 -1.67
CA ALA A 323 -23.22 14.59 -3.04
C ALA A 323 -22.95 13.21 -3.64
N ALA A 324 -22.29 12.33 -2.92
CA ALA A 324 -22.01 10.96 -3.36
C ALA A 324 -23.30 10.16 -3.64
N LEU A 325 -24.32 10.27 -2.79
CA LEU A 325 -25.61 9.59 -2.99
C LEU A 325 -26.38 10.14 -4.21
N ARG A 326 -26.32 11.45 -4.47
CA ARG A 326 -26.91 12.03 -5.70
C ARG A 326 -26.21 11.52 -6.95
N VAL A 327 -24.87 11.38 -6.90
CA VAL A 327 -24.10 10.81 -8.02
C VAL A 327 -24.39 9.32 -8.19
N LEU A 328 -24.50 8.56 -7.09
CA LEU A 328 -24.88 7.14 -7.12
C LEU A 328 -26.20 6.95 -7.86
N ALA A 329 -27.22 7.74 -7.54
CA ALA A 329 -28.54 7.66 -8.17
C ALA A 329 -28.50 7.84 -9.71
N LYS A 330 -27.52 8.62 -10.22
CA LYS A 330 -27.35 8.84 -11.67
C LYS A 330 -26.72 7.65 -12.40
N ILE A 331 -25.88 6.87 -11.71
CA ILE A 331 -25.11 5.78 -12.33
C ILE A 331 -25.60 4.38 -11.96
N TYR A 332 -26.53 4.30 -11.01
CA TYR A 332 -27.15 3.02 -10.66
C TYR A 332 -28.04 2.51 -11.80
N ARG A 333 -27.95 1.22 -12.05
CA ARG A 333 -28.88 0.48 -12.93
C ARG A 333 -29.41 -0.72 -12.19
N GLU A 334 -30.73 -0.89 -12.25
CA GLU A 334 -31.40 -2.07 -11.71
C GLU A 334 -31.03 -3.33 -12.50
N GLY A 335 -30.99 -4.48 -11.86
CA GLY A 335 -30.62 -5.76 -12.50
C GLY A 335 -29.12 -6.06 -12.54
N ILE A 336 -28.25 -5.06 -12.43
CA ILE A 336 -26.79 -5.26 -12.46
C ILE A 336 -26.30 -5.80 -11.11
N GLN A 337 -25.41 -6.81 -11.18
CA GLN A 337 -24.70 -7.37 -10.04
C GLN A 337 -23.35 -6.67 -9.86
N TYR A 338 -23.27 -5.73 -8.92
CA TYR A 338 -22.07 -4.94 -8.68
C TYR A 338 -21.05 -5.69 -7.83
N LYS A 339 -19.81 -5.68 -8.25
CA LYS A 339 -18.67 -6.26 -7.50
C LYS A 339 -17.83 -5.22 -6.80
N LYS A 340 -17.83 -3.97 -7.27
CA LYS A 340 -16.99 -2.90 -6.70
C LYS A 340 -17.71 -1.56 -6.74
N ALA A 341 -17.55 -0.80 -5.67
CA ALA A 341 -17.91 0.61 -5.62
C ALA A 341 -16.79 1.44 -4.98
N GLY A 342 -16.77 2.74 -5.27
CA GLY A 342 -15.84 3.66 -4.62
C GLY A 342 -16.29 5.10 -4.74
N VAL A 343 -15.74 5.90 -3.81
CA VAL A 343 -15.85 7.36 -3.78
C VAL A 343 -14.46 7.96 -3.92
N ILE A 344 -14.32 8.93 -4.80
CA ILE A 344 -13.11 9.73 -4.98
C ILE A 344 -13.48 11.18 -4.67
N VAL A 345 -12.72 11.81 -3.81
CA VAL A 345 -12.77 13.26 -3.62
C VAL A 345 -11.53 13.87 -4.25
N SER A 346 -11.71 14.95 -5.00
CA SER A 346 -10.64 15.62 -5.76
C SER A 346 -10.79 17.15 -5.70
N ASP A 347 -9.87 17.84 -6.37
CA ASP A 347 -9.75 19.29 -6.29
C ASP A 347 -9.62 19.70 -4.81
N ILE A 348 -8.58 19.08 -4.17
CA ILE A 348 -8.32 19.22 -2.74
C ILE A 348 -7.55 20.50 -2.48
N GLU A 349 -8.08 21.34 -1.59
CA GLU A 349 -7.51 22.61 -1.19
C GLU A 349 -7.37 22.67 0.34
N PRO A 350 -6.45 23.48 0.91
CA PRO A 350 -6.45 23.77 2.34
C PRO A 350 -7.78 24.39 2.77
N LEU A 351 -8.27 24.03 3.96
CA LEU A 351 -9.48 24.65 4.52
C LEU A 351 -9.21 26.05 5.12
N HIS A 352 -7.96 26.36 5.38
CA HIS A 352 -7.56 27.66 5.95
C HIS A 352 -6.55 28.38 5.07
N PRO A 353 -6.72 29.70 4.80
CA PRO A 353 -7.88 30.50 5.19
C PRO A 353 -9.15 30.12 4.40
N PHE A 354 -10.29 30.02 5.10
CA PHE A 354 -11.57 29.76 4.46
C PHE A 354 -12.07 31.00 3.73
N GLN A 355 -12.36 30.88 2.44
CA GLN A 355 -13.01 31.93 1.68
C GLN A 355 -14.46 31.54 1.44
N PRO A 356 -15.43 32.30 2.03
CA PRO A 356 -16.85 32.06 1.78
C PRO A 356 -17.20 32.38 0.33
N ASP A 357 -18.12 31.62 -0.23
CA ASP A 357 -18.71 31.87 -1.54
C ASP A 357 -20.14 32.40 -1.36
N LEU A 358 -20.51 33.41 -2.13
CA LEU A 358 -21.83 34.02 -2.06
C LEU A 358 -22.97 33.06 -2.42
N PHE A 359 -22.69 32.07 -3.25
CA PHE A 359 -23.65 31.05 -3.69
C PHE A 359 -23.59 29.75 -2.86
N ASP A 360 -22.86 29.77 -1.74
CA ASP A 360 -22.77 28.60 -0.86
C ASP A 360 -24.16 28.31 -0.21
N PRO A 361 -24.78 27.15 -0.48
CA PRO A 361 -26.07 26.82 0.10
C PRO A 361 -26.01 26.56 1.61
N ILE A 362 -24.81 26.42 2.19
CA ILE A 362 -24.62 26.11 3.59
C ILE A 362 -24.18 27.34 4.36
N GLN A 363 -25.10 27.93 5.11
CA GLN A 363 -24.86 29.19 5.84
C GLN A 363 -24.19 28.95 7.22
N ASN A 364 -24.33 27.77 7.82
CA ASN A 364 -23.87 27.44 9.18
C ASN A 364 -22.59 26.58 9.19
N ARG A 365 -21.63 26.89 8.34
CA ARG A 365 -20.37 26.12 8.23
C ARG A 365 -19.56 26.04 9.53
N PRO A 366 -19.47 27.12 10.37
CA PRO A 366 -18.73 27.03 11.64
C PRO A 366 -19.34 26.03 12.62
N GLU A 367 -20.68 25.99 12.72
CA GLU A 367 -21.37 25.03 13.60
C GLU A 367 -21.22 23.60 13.09
N ARG A 368 -21.28 23.40 11.79
CA ARG A 368 -21.04 22.10 11.16
C ARG A 368 -19.61 21.63 11.35
N ALA A 369 -18.62 22.51 11.29
CA ALA A 369 -17.23 22.19 11.59
C ALA A 369 -17.06 21.69 13.05
N LYS A 370 -17.71 22.37 14.04
CA LYS A 370 -17.75 21.94 15.43
C LYS A 370 -18.40 20.55 15.58
N LEU A 371 -19.49 20.30 14.86
CA LEU A 371 -20.16 19.00 14.85
C LEU A 371 -19.24 17.89 14.32
N MET A 372 -18.50 18.17 13.23
CA MET A 372 -17.53 17.19 12.69
C MET A 372 -16.37 16.93 13.66
N GLN A 373 -15.89 17.96 14.35
CA GLN A 373 -14.88 17.80 15.40
C GLN A 373 -15.38 16.94 16.56
N ALA A 374 -16.62 17.15 17.01
CA ALA A 374 -17.23 16.33 18.08
C ALA A 374 -17.40 14.87 17.64
N LEU A 375 -17.85 14.64 16.39
CA LEU A 375 -17.97 13.31 15.80
C LEU A 375 -16.60 12.59 15.76
N ASP A 376 -15.57 13.29 15.31
CA ASP A 376 -14.21 12.74 15.25
C ASP A 376 -13.65 12.45 16.64
N ALA A 377 -13.87 13.35 17.62
CA ALA A 377 -13.44 13.14 19.01
C ALA A 377 -14.08 11.89 19.64
N ILE A 378 -15.38 11.68 19.42
CA ILE A 378 -16.08 10.48 19.91
C ILE A 378 -15.50 9.22 19.24
N ASN A 379 -15.33 9.23 17.92
CA ASN A 379 -14.80 8.10 17.18
C ASN A 379 -13.31 7.81 17.50
N HIS A 380 -12.53 8.83 17.84
CA HIS A 380 -11.17 8.64 18.29
C HIS A 380 -11.10 8.02 19.70
N ARG A 381 -11.99 8.46 20.61
CA ARG A 381 -12.00 8.03 22.01
C ARG A 381 -12.58 6.62 22.20
N TYR A 382 -13.66 6.32 21.51
CA TYR A 382 -14.46 5.09 21.73
C TYR A 382 -14.34 4.06 20.61
N GLY A 383 -13.56 4.35 19.58
CA GLY A 383 -13.34 3.47 18.44
C GLY A 383 -14.00 3.98 17.16
N LEU A 384 -13.41 3.60 16.03
CA LEU A 384 -13.89 4.02 14.71
C LEU A 384 -15.35 3.59 14.48
N LYS A 385 -16.18 4.54 14.02
CA LYS A 385 -17.60 4.33 13.70
C LYS A 385 -18.51 4.10 14.90
N THR A 386 -18.11 4.46 16.11
CA THR A 386 -19.00 4.54 17.27
C THR A 386 -20.16 5.48 16.97
N LEU A 387 -19.86 6.66 16.43
CA LEU A 387 -20.88 7.59 15.90
C LEU A 387 -20.75 7.66 14.37
N ARG A 388 -21.87 7.49 13.66
CA ARG A 388 -21.91 7.46 12.18
C ARG A 388 -23.25 8.00 11.67
N LEU A 389 -23.31 8.33 10.38
CA LEU A 389 -24.58 8.70 9.75
C LEU A 389 -25.50 7.48 9.62
N ALA A 390 -26.80 7.65 9.85
CA ALA A 390 -27.79 6.57 9.75
C ALA A 390 -27.76 5.86 8.38
N VAL A 391 -27.49 6.59 7.30
CA VAL A 391 -27.41 6.02 5.94
C VAL A 391 -26.21 5.06 5.75
N GLU A 392 -25.22 5.10 6.63
CA GLU A 392 -24.12 4.13 6.62
C GLU A 392 -24.56 2.71 7.02
N GLY A 393 -25.73 2.59 7.63
CA GLY A 393 -26.36 1.32 7.99
C GLY A 393 -25.68 0.60 9.16
N GLU A 394 -26.06 -0.66 9.38
CA GLU A 394 -25.58 -1.49 10.47
C GLU A 394 -24.22 -2.17 10.18
N GLU A 395 -23.69 -2.91 11.18
CA GLU A 395 -22.39 -3.58 11.04
C GLU A 395 -22.38 -4.75 10.05
N LYS A 396 -23.47 -5.53 9.98
CA LYS A 396 -23.58 -6.66 9.05
C LYS A 396 -24.10 -6.18 7.69
N GLN A 397 -23.25 -6.09 6.71
CA GLN A 397 -23.58 -5.61 5.37
C GLN A 397 -23.00 -6.56 4.31
N ALA A 398 -23.76 -6.87 3.26
CA ALA A 398 -23.36 -7.75 2.15
C ALA A 398 -22.11 -7.25 1.40
N TRP A 399 -21.89 -5.92 1.38
CA TRP A 399 -20.73 -5.31 0.74
C TRP A 399 -19.44 -5.36 1.55
N LYS A 400 -19.46 -5.83 2.81
CA LYS A 400 -18.24 -5.96 3.62
C LYS A 400 -17.29 -7.00 3.04
N VAL A 401 -16.01 -6.74 3.32
CA VAL A 401 -14.92 -7.63 2.92
C VAL A 401 -14.97 -8.92 3.71
N LYS A 402 -14.84 -10.05 3.04
CA LYS A 402 -14.65 -11.36 3.68
C LYS A 402 -13.19 -11.49 4.12
N CYS A 403 -12.97 -11.96 5.34
CA CYS A 403 -11.65 -12.25 5.93
C CYS A 403 -11.83 -13.44 6.87
N GLU A 404 -11.87 -14.66 6.28
CA GLU A 404 -12.24 -15.89 7.02
C GLU A 404 -11.06 -16.47 7.79
N HIS A 405 -9.81 -16.13 7.40
CA HIS A 405 -8.58 -16.64 8.00
C HIS A 405 -7.76 -15.53 8.69
N ARG A 406 -8.46 -14.51 9.22
CA ARG A 406 -7.78 -13.38 9.84
C ARG A 406 -7.27 -13.72 11.23
N SER A 407 -5.97 -13.49 11.44
CA SER A 407 -5.33 -13.61 12.76
C SER A 407 -5.84 -12.55 13.75
N PRO A 408 -5.82 -12.80 15.07
CA PRO A 408 -6.11 -11.80 16.09
C PRO A 408 -5.16 -10.61 16.04
N ASN A 409 -5.56 -9.50 16.68
CA ASN A 409 -4.69 -8.32 16.81
C ASN A 409 -3.82 -8.44 18.07
N TYR A 410 -2.88 -9.37 18.09
CA TYR A 410 -2.04 -9.74 19.23
C TYR A 410 -1.33 -8.58 19.94
N LEU A 411 -1.14 -7.43 19.29
CA LEU A 411 -0.38 -6.30 19.81
C LEU A 411 -1.26 -5.13 20.26
N THR A 412 -2.52 -5.11 19.91
CA THR A 412 -3.41 -3.96 20.11
C THR A 412 -4.74 -4.33 20.76
N ASP A 413 -5.03 -5.61 20.90
CA ASP A 413 -6.23 -6.14 21.56
C ASP A 413 -5.81 -7.13 22.65
N ILE A 414 -6.08 -6.78 23.90
CA ILE A 414 -5.75 -7.62 25.06
C ILE A 414 -6.53 -8.96 25.04
N ASN A 415 -7.72 -8.99 24.44
CA ASN A 415 -8.49 -10.21 24.29
C ASN A 415 -7.97 -11.14 23.20
N GLY A 416 -7.08 -10.62 22.33
CA GLY A 416 -6.40 -11.38 21.28
C GLY A 416 -5.06 -11.96 21.72
N LEU A 417 -4.65 -11.82 22.98
CA LEU A 417 -3.43 -12.41 23.51
C LEU A 417 -3.51 -13.95 23.46
N MET A 418 -2.41 -14.57 23.07
CA MET A 418 -2.30 -16.03 23.12
C MET A 418 -2.31 -16.48 24.57
N VAL A 419 -3.21 -17.39 24.90
CA VAL A 419 -3.25 -18.06 26.20
C VAL A 419 -2.30 -19.24 26.12
N VAL A 420 -1.22 -19.22 26.90
CA VAL A 420 -0.34 -20.37 27.08
C VAL A 420 -1.02 -21.29 28.08
N GLY A 421 -1.51 -22.43 27.60
CA GLY A 421 -2.13 -23.41 28.49
C GLY A 421 -1.09 -24.12 29.35
N ASP A 422 -1.46 -24.44 30.59
CA ASP A 422 -0.69 -25.27 31.53
C ASP A 422 -0.74 -26.76 31.14
N SER A 423 -0.50 -27.09 29.89
CA SER A 423 -0.39 -28.47 29.46
C SER A 423 1.09 -28.81 29.32
N PHE A 424 1.67 -29.22 30.43
CA PHE A 424 2.84 -30.09 30.46
C PHE A 424 2.42 -31.55 30.39
#